data_05e4510baaace337e59cafc2790907e8
#
_entry.id   05e4510baaace337e59cafc2790907e8
#
_cell.length_a   1.000
_cell.length_b   1.000
_cell.length_c   1.000
_cell.angle_alpha   90.00
_cell.angle_beta   90.00
_cell.angle_gamma   90.00
#
_symmetry.space_group_name_H-M   'P 1'
#
loop_
_entity.id
_entity.type
_entity.pdbx_description
1 polymer ?
#
loop_
_entity_poly.entity_id
_entity_poly.type
_entity_poly.pdbx_seq_one_letter_code
_entity_poly.pdbx_strand_id
1 'polypeptide(L)'
;MSGDEDGKSSVERDVVESPAPRAKRRRHAPLKVANQLSPKRRKEIEKALNKKSPTPKKWSRDSGQKNHVFARKRIKPGTIRQVEFNLLDVEIGESWPIPVTIVHGTRPGPVVTVLGAIHGNELVGPLALTYLCGPNFLGEDNDIDPSVFAGTLRIVPIVNLPGYRRQSRYITDGRDLNRNFPGRTDSNTTSRVANQIWKTLIEGSDHIVDLHTAAPGRTNMPQIRANLAH
;
A
#
# COMPACT_ATOMS: atom_id res chain seq x y z
N MET A 1 15.57 -46.52 -3.29
CA MET A 1 15.62 -46.02 -4.66
C MET A 1 14.35 -45.33 -4.86
N SER A 2 14.40 -44.15 -4.79
CA SER A 2 14.65 -42.91 -5.49
C SER A 2 13.33 -42.26 -5.73
N GLY A 3 13.05 -41.05 -5.48
CA GLY A 3 13.80 -39.82 -5.32
C GLY A 3 12.79 -38.73 -5.60
N ASP A 4 12.48 -37.99 -4.59
CA ASP A 4 11.46 -36.92 -4.67
C ASP A 4 12.14 -35.64 -5.10
N GLU A 5 11.72 -35.08 -6.20
CA GLU A 5 12.01 -33.70 -6.55
C GLU A 5 10.73 -32.86 -6.47
N ASP A 6 10.53 -32.21 -5.32
CA ASP A 6 9.53 -31.18 -5.13
C ASP A 6 9.95 -29.90 -5.84
N GLY A 7 9.58 -29.78 -7.10
CA GLY A 7 9.67 -28.56 -7.89
C GLY A 7 8.63 -27.52 -7.44
N LYS A 8 8.94 -26.71 -6.45
CA LYS A 8 8.17 -25.48 -6.15
C LYS A 8 8.44 -24.42 -7.22
N SER A 9 7.67 -24.47 -8.29
CA SER A 9 7.59 -23.43 -9.31
C SER A 9 6.99 -22.15 -8.73
N SER A 10 7.85 -21.22 -8.32
CA SER A 10 7.46 -19.83 -8.14
C SER A 10 7.33 -19.20 -9.53
N VAL A 11 6.10 -18.98 -9.98
CA VAL A 11 5.85 -18.25 -11.23
C VAL A 11 6.26 -16.79 -11.04
N GLU A 12 7.48 -16.46 -11.43
CA GLU A 12 7.92 -15.09 -11.62
C GLU A 12 7.24 -14.54 -12.86
N ARG A 13 6.31 -13.61 -12.66
CA ARG A 13 5.87 -12.75 -13.76
C ARG A 13 6.85 -11.58 -13.84
N ASP A 14 7.80 -11.69 -14.74
CA ASP A 14 8.66 -10.58 -15.12
C ASP A 14 7.79 -9.50 -15.78
N VAL A 15 7.63 -8.40 -15.08
CA VAL A 15 7.05 -7.19 -15.66
C VAL A 15 8.14 -6.56 -16.52
N VAL A 16 7.93 -6.57 -17.83
CA VAL A 16 8.80 -5.98 -18.84
C VAL A 16 9.06 -4.51 -18.51
N GLU A 17 10.33 -4.14 -18.39
CA GLU A 17 10.77 -2.75 -18.25
C GLU A 17 10.51 -2.00 -19.58
N SER A 18 9.41 -1.26 -19.62
CA SER A 18 9.16 -0.28 -20.65
C SER A 18 9.65 1.09 -20.16
N PRO A 19 10.48 1.84 -20.91
CA PRO A 19 10.83 3.21 -20.54
C PRO A 19 9.59 4.09 -20.71
N ALA A 20 9.13 4.68 -19.61
CA ALA A 20 7.95 5.53 -19.58
C ALA A 20 8.12 6.76 -20.49
N PRO A 21 7.18 7.04 -21.43
CA PRO A 21 7.15 8.27 -22.17
C PRO A 21 6.81 9.46 -21.25
N ARG A 22 7.38 10.61 -21.54
CA ARG A 22 7.17 11.87 -20.81
C ARG A 22 5.70 12.30 -20.88
N ALA A 23 4.95 12.11 -19.79
CA ALA A 23 3.57 12.55 -19.68
C ALA A 23 3.49 14.09 -19.58
N LYS A 24 2.66 14.69 -20.44
CA LYS A 24 2.21 16.09 -20.32
C LYS A 24 1.21 16.15 -19.16
N ARG A 25 1.50 16.93 -18.10
CA ARG A 25 0.60 17.14 -16.97
C ARG A 25 -0.78 17.59 -17.46
N ARG A 26 -1.78 16.71 -17.36
CA ARG A 26 -3.19 17.10 -17.47
C ARG A 26 -3.58 17.83 -16.17
N ARG A 27 -4.17 19.02 -16.31
CA ARG A 27 -4.77 19.72 -15.18
C ARG A 27 -5.98 18.90 -14.74
N HIS A 28 -5.97 18.39 -13.51
CA HIS A 28 -7.12 17.72 -12.94
C HIS A 28 -8.32 18.69 -12.88
N ALA A 29 -9.47 18.26 -13.38
CA ALA A 29 -10.71 18.98 -13.19
C ALA A 29 -11.03 19.03 -11.68
N PRO A 30 -11.43 20.18 -11.13
CA PRO A 30 -11.73 20.29 -9.70
C PRO A 30 -12.87 19.35 -9.34
N LEU A 31 -12.65 18.52 -8.32
CA LEU A 31 -13.68 17.66 -7.73
C LEU A 31 -14.90 18.51 -7.33
N LYS A 32 -16.10 18.09 -7.73
CA LYS A 32 -17.39 18.76 -7.43
C LYS A 32 -17.77 18.81 -5.92
N VAL A 33 -16.84 18.58 -5.01
CA VAL A 33 -17.01 18.73 -3.55
C VAL A 33 -17.01 20.21 -3.12
N ALA A 34 -16.77 21.13 -4.04
CA ALA A 34 -16.57 22.55 -3.75
C ALA A 34 -17.79 23.31 -3.21
N ASN A 35 -18.99 22.73 -3.21
CA ASN A 35 -20.20 23.51 -2.85
C ASN A 35 -20.42 23.74 -1.34
N GLN A 36 -19.62 23.08 -0.47
CA GLN A 36 -19.76 23.22 1.00
C GLN A 36 -18.67 24.09 1.65
N LEU A 37 -17.72 24.60 0.88
CA LEU A 37 -16.63 25.41 1.42
C LEU A 37 -16.94 26.90 1.32
N SER A 38 -16.59 27.66 2.36
CA SER A 38 -16.73 29.12 2.34
C SER A 38 -15.90 29.75 1.19
N PRO A 39 -16.29 30.90 0.65
CA PRO A 39 -15.54 31.56 -0.44
C PRO A 39 -14.09 31.85 -0.12
N LYS A 40 -13.78 32.16 1.15
CA LYS A 40 -12.41 32.36 1.63
C LYS A 40 -11.59 31.08 1.53
N ARG A 41 -12.14 29.96 1.97
CA ARG A 41 -11.47 28.64 1.93
C ARG A 41 -11.25 28.14 0.50
N ARG A 42 -12.19 28.44 -0.41
CA ARG A 42 -12.03 28.13 -1.85
C ARG A 42 -10.83 28.85 -2.44
N LYS A 43 -10.71 30.17 -2.19
CA LYS A 43 -9.55 30.96 -2.67
C LYS A 43 -8.22 30.49 -2.11
N GLU A 44 -8.17 30.07 -0.83
CA GLU A 44 -6.98 29.52 -0.22
C GLU A 44 -6.55 28.21 -0.88
N ILE A 45 -7.51 27.31 -1.13
CA ILE A 45 -7.25 26.02 -1.81
C ILE A 45 -6.82 26.26 -3.27
N GLU A 46 -7.50 27.15 -3.97
CA GLU A 46 -7.16 27.49 -5.35
C GLU A 46 -5.78 28.12 -5.46
N LYS A 47 -5.41 29.00 -4.52
CA LYS A 47 -4.07 29.58 -4.41
C LYS A 47 -3.00 28.50 -4.10
N ALA A 48 -3.35 27.52 -3.25
CA ALA A 48 -2.48 26.39 -2.94
C ALA A 48 -2.28 25.45 -4.13
N LEU A 49 -3.36 25.15 -4.86
CA LEU A 49 -3.33 24.29 -6.07
C LEU A 49 -2.62 24.98 -7.24
N ASN A 50 -2.73 26.29 -7.36
CA ASN A 50 -2.07 27.07 -8.41
C ASN A 50 -0.60 27.42 -8.08
N LYS A 51 -0.13 27.14 -6.87
CA LYS A 51 1.29 27.24 -6.54
C LYS A 51 2.03 26.22 -7.37
N LYS A 52 2.82 26.69 -8.37
CA LYS A 52 3.68 25.80 -9.15
C LYS A 52 4.51 24.96 -8.19
N SER A 53 4.25 23.67 -8.15
CA SER A 53 5.16 22.75 -7.47
C SER A 53 6.56 22.96 -8.06
N PRO A 54 7.59 23.08 -7.25
CA PRO A 54 8.94 23.19 -7.78
C PRO A 54 9.18 22.02 -8.72
N THR A 55 9.68 22.31 -9.93
CA THR A 55 9.99 21.26 -10.90
C THR A 55 10.93 20.28 -10.23
N PRO A 56 10.59 18.98 -10.12
CA PRO A 56 11.45 18.03 -9.45
C PRO A 56 12.83 18.05 -10.12
N LYS A 57 13.88 18.29 -9.35
CA LYS A 57 15.23 18.17 -9.87
C LYS A 57 15.42 16.74 -10.34
N LYS A 58 15.83 16.52 -11.59
CA LYS A 58 16.26 15.19 -12.04
C LYS A 58 17.47 14.79 -11.20
N TRP A 59 17.32 13.76 -10.42
CA TRP A 59 18.42 13.19 -9.65
C TRP A 59 19.05 12.07 -10.46
N SER A 60 20.38 12.00 -10.43
CA SER A 60 21.10 10.90 -11.06
C SER A 60 20.79 9.59 -10.34
N ARG A 61 20.88 8.46 -11.05
CA ARG A 61 20.73 7.12 -10.46
C ARG A 61 21.77 6.83 -9.34
N ASP A 62 22.83 7.62 -9.28
CA ASP A 62 23.92 7.52 -8.28
C ASP A 62 23.65 8.32 -6.99
N SER A 63 22.40 8.54 -6.63
CA SER A 63 22.01 9.34 -5.45
C SER A 63 22.37 8.71 -4.09
N GLY A 64 23.08 7.59 -4.07
CA GLY A 64 23.46 6.89 -2.84
C GLY A 64 22.33 6.09 -2.18
N GLN A 65 21.15 6.01 -2.82
CA GLN A 65 20.05 5.20 -2.32
C GLN A 65 20.40 3.70 -2.41
N LYS A 66 20.28 3.01 -1.29
CA LYS A 66 20.54 1.56 -1.19
C LYS A 66 19.33 0.76 -1.65
N ASN A 67 19.56 -0.50 -2.05
CA ASN A 67 18.45 -1.42 -2.32
C ASN A 67 17.55 -1.55 -1.09
N HIS A 68 16.23 -1.50 -1.31
CA HIS A 68 15.26 -1.86 -0.29
C HIS A 68 15.12 -3.38 -0.23
N VAL A 69 15.05 -3.94 0.98
CA VAL A 69 14.83 -5.38 1.16
C VAL A 69 13.44 -5.59 1.75
N PHE A 70 12.62 -6.36 1.06
CA PHE A 70 11.28 -6.73 1.52
C PHE A 70 11.01 -8.21 1.23
N ALA A 71 10.55 -8.95 2.22
CA ALA A 71 10.27 -10.39 2.11
C ALA A 71 11.41 -11.17 1.43
N ARG A 72 12.67 -10.88 1.78
CA ARG A 72 13.92 -11.44 1.22
C ARG A 72 14.20 -11.03 -0.25
N LYS A 73 13.36 -10.21 -0.88
CA LYS A 73 13.60 -9.69 -2.24
C LYS A 73 14.30 -8.34 -2.17
N ARG A 74 15.23 -8.11 -3.09
CA ARG A 74 15.94 -6.83 -3.24
C ARG A 74 15.25 -5.97 -4.28
N ILE A 75 14.86 -4.77 -3.91
CA ILE A 75 14.20 -3.78 -4.75
C ILE A 75 15.23 -2.69 -5.08
N LYS A 76 15.51 -2.50 -6.36
CA LYS A 76 16.48 -1.50 -6.82
C LYS A 76 15.89 -0.08 -6.73
N PRO A 77 16.70 0.95 -6.45
CA PRO A 77 16.26 2.34 -6.55
C PRO A 77 15.68 2.69 -7.92
N GLY A 78 14.67 3.55 -7.94
CA GLY A 78 14.01 4.00 -9.17
C GLY A 78 13.13 2.94 -9.82
N THR A 79 12.63 1.95 -9.04
CA THR A 79 11.78 0.88 -9.59
C THR A 79 10.48 0.71 -8.81
N ILE A 80 9.48 0.21 -9.51
CA ILE A 80 8.25 -0.31 -8.92
C ILE A 80 8.27 -1.84 -9.04
N ARG A 81 7.96 -2.55 -7.95
CA ARG A 81 7.90 -4.01 -7.92
C ARG A 81 6.64 -4.49 -7.21
N GLN A 82 6.01 -5.50 -7.78
CA GLN A 82 5.02 -6.28 -7.07
C GLN A 82 5.69 -7.48 -6.41
N VAL A 83 5.44 -7.64 -5.12
CA VAL A 83 5.96 -8.74 -4.31
C VAL A 83 4.78 -9.37 -3.60
N GLU A 84 4.76 -10.67 -3.53
CA GLU A 84 3.78 -11.41 -2.77
C GLU A 84 4.33 -11.77 -1.40
N PHE A 85 3.55 -11.52 -0.37
CA PHE A 85 3.79 -11.98 0.99
C PHE A 85 2.76 -13.04 1.36
N ASN A 86 3.21 -14.25 1.67
CA ASN A 86 2.33 -15.33 2.10
C ASN A 86 2.07 -15.25 3.59
N LEU A 87 0.82 -14.96 3.95
CA LEU A 87 0.33 -15.02 5.30
C LEU A 87 -0.14 -16.46 5.57
N LEU A 88 0.48 -17.11 6.56
CA LEU A 88 0.24 -18.52 6.87
C LEU A 88 -0.69 -18.64 8.08
N ASP A 89 -1.77 -19.38 7.93
CA ASP A 89 -2.52 -19.93 9.06
C ASP A 89 -2.05 -21.38 9.31
N VAL A 90 -1.22 -21.55 10.31
CA VAL A 90 -0.57 -22.82 10.61
C VAL A 90 -1.56 -23.87 11.14
N GLU A 91 -2.66 -23.42 11.73
CA GLU A 91 -3.66 -24.35 12.34
C GLU A 91 -4.52 -25.03 11.29
N ILE A 92 -4.92 -24.28 10.26
CA ILE A 92 -5.78 -24.81 9.20
C ILE A 92 -5.02 -25.11 7.92
N GLY A 93 -3.70 -24.87 7.90
CA GLY A 93 -2.85 -25.13 6.75
C GLY A 93 -3.13 -24.22 5.55
N GLU A 94 -3.84 -23.10 5.74
CA GLU A 94 -4.11 -22.15 4.67
C GLU A 94 -2.98 -21.15 4.50
N SER A 95 -2.71 -20.79 3.25
CA SER A 95 -1.80 -19.71 2.87
C SER A 95 -2.57 -18.65 2.10
N TRP A 96 -2.44 -17.40 2.55
CA TRP A 96 -3.09 -16.27 1.89
C TRP A 96 -2.04 -15.37 1.26
N PRO A 97 -1.94 -15.40 -0.08
CA PRO A 97 -1.01 -14.51 -0.78
C PRO A 97 -1.52 -13.07 -0.73
N ILE A 98 -0.73 -12.19 -0.15
CA ILE A 98 -1.02 -10.75 -0.04
C ILE A 98 -0.10 -10.02 -1.03
N PRO A 99 -0.66 -9.41 -2.08
CA PRO A 99 0.12 -8.61 -3.00
C PRO A 99 0.55 -7.30 -2.36
N VAL A 100 1.82 -6.97 -2.50
CA VAL A 100 2.43 -5.73 -2.03
C VAL A 100 3.10 -5.04 -3.21
N THR A 101 2.66 -3.82 -3.52
CA THR A 101 3.36 -2.98 -4.49
C THR A 101 4.37 -2.12 -3.75
N ILE A 102 5.62 -2.16 -4.19
CA ILE A 102 6.71 -1.38 -3.61
C ILE A 102 7.22 -0.39 -4.65
N VAL A 103 7.08 0.89 -4.35
CA VAL A 103 7.71 1.98 -5.09
C VAL A 103 8.96 2.38 -4.34
N HIS A 104 10.13 2.15 -4.93
CA HIS A 104 11.40 2.51 -4.31
C HIS A 104 12.06 3.63 -5.11
N GLY A 105 12.11 4.81 -4.50
CA GLY A 105 12.64 6.01 -5.14
C GLY A 105 14.14 5.99 -5.32
N THR A 106 14.63 6.93 -6.12
CA THR A 106 16.09 7.11 -6.35
C THR A 106 16.76 7.90 -5.22
N ARG A 107 16.00 8.57 -4.37
CA ARG A 107 16.53 9.43 -3.29
C ARG A 107 16.28 8.82 -1.92
N PRO A 108 17.18 9.00 -0.95
CA PRO A 108 16.92 8.67 0.44
C PRO A 108 15.66 9.39 0.96
N GLY A 109 14.92 8.70 1.83
CA GLY A 109 13.70 9.24 2.43
C GLY A 109 13.00 8.16 3.27
N PRO A 110 11.84 8.48 3.84
CA PRO A 110 11.14 7.59 4.75
C PRO A 110 10.58 6.36 4.03
N VAL A 111 10.38 5.31 4.81
CA VAL A 111 9.59 4.13 4.43
C VAL A 111 8.15 4.35 4.92
N VAL A 112 7.22 4.46 3.98
CA VAL A 112 5.80 4.63 4.28
C VAL A 112 5.06 3.36 3.87
N THR A 113 4.28 2.80 4.78
CA THR A 113 3.41 1.66 4.48
C THR A 113 1.96 2.09 4.50
N VAL A 114 1.24 1.81 3.42
CA VAL A 114 -0.19 2.10 3.29
C VAL A 114 -0.95 0.79 3.21
N LEU A 115 -1.89 0.63 4.12
CA LEU A 115 -2.70 -0.57 4.29
C LEU A 115 -4.16 -0.30 3.92
N GLY A 116 -4.81 -1.28 3.34
CA GLY A 116 -6.25 -1.29 3.11
C GLY A 116 -6.87 -2.62 3.53
N ALA A 117 -8.17 -2.61 3.77
CA ALA A 117 -8.95 -3.79 4.15
C ALA A 117 -8.35 -4.61 5.31
N ILE A 118 -7.92 -3.97 6.39
CA ILE A 118 -7.75 -4.64 7.69
C ILE A 118 -9.11 -5.21 8.15
N HIS A 119 -10.19 -4.46 7.87
CA HIS A 119 -11.54 -5.00 7.89
C HIS A 119 -11.94 -5.40 6.45
N GLY A 120 -12.19 -6.68 6.22
CA GLY A 120 -12.36 -7.20 4.87
C GLY A 120 -13.57 -6.67 4.10
N ASN A 121 -14.54 -6.04 4.77
CA ASN A 121 -15.74 -5.44 4.17
C ASN A 121 -15.61 -3.92 3.94
N GLU A 122 -14.45 -3.32 4.16
CA GLU A 122 -14.20 -1.91 3.93
C GLU A 122 -13.47 -1.72 2.59
N LEU A 123 -14.22 -1.55 1.49
CA LEU A 123 -13.73 -1.74 0.13
C LEU A 123 -13.16 -0.49 -0.54
N VAL A 124 -13.46 0.70 -0.03
CA VAL A 124 -13.03 1.97 -0.68
C VAL A 124 -11.52 2.16 -0.60
N GLY A 125 -10.91 1.82 0.54
CA GLY A 125 -9.45 1.85 0.70
C GLY A 125 -8.73 0.95 -0.31
N PRO A 126 -9.04 -0.35 -0.39
CA PRO A 126 -8.53 -1.25 -1.42
C PRO A 126 -8.69 -0.73 -2.84
N LEU A 127 -9.88 -0.22 -3.18
CA LEU A 127 -10.13 0.33 -4.51
C LEU A 127 -9.22 1.53 -4.80
N ALA A 128 -9.12 2.48 -3.87
CA ALA A 128 -8.23 3.64 -4.02
C ALA A 128 -6.77 3.23 -4.21
N LEU A 129 -6.28 2.24 -3.44
CA LEU A 129 -4.92 1.73 -3.55
C LEU A 129 -4.68 0.97 -4.86
N THR A 130 -5.69 0.26 -5.36
CA THR A 130 -5.63 -0.41 -6.67
C THR A 130 -5.53 0.61 -7.80
N TYR A 131 -6.28 1.70 -7.73
CA TYR A 131 -6.15 2.81 -8.68
C TYR A 131 -4.76 3.46 -8.64
N LEU A 132 -4.21 3.61 -7.44
CA LEU A 132 -2.88 4.21 -7.26
C LEU A 132 -1.75 3.34 -7.83
N CYS A 133 -1.93 2.02 -7.88
CA CYS A 133 -0.84 1.07 -8.13
C CYS A 133 -1.10 0.04 -9.21
N GLY A 134 -2.31 -0.04 -9.74
CA GLY A 134 -2.69 -1.09 -10.70
C GLY A 134 -2.23 -0.80 -12.12
N PRO A 135 -1.50 -1.71 -12.77
CA PRO A 135 -1.06 -1.52 -14.16
C PRO A 135 -2.21 -1.43 -15.16
N ASN A 136 -3.39 -1.92 -14.80
CA ASN A 136 -4.58 -1.91 -15.67
C ASN A 136 -5.50 -0.70 -15.44
N PHE A 137 -5.29 0.07 -14.40
CA PHE A 137 -6.07 1.27 -14.08
C PHE A 137 -5.28 2.55 -14.23
N LEU A 138 -3.98 2.45 -14.16
CA LEU A 138 -3.09 3.54 -14.47
C LEU A 138 -2.91 3.48 -15.98
N GLY A 139 -3.69 4.26 -16.68
CA GLY A 139 -3.37 4.58 -18.06
C GLY A 139 -1.90 5.02 -18.15
N GLU A 140 -1.46 5.46 -19.28
CA GLU A 140 -0.09 5.92 -19.55
C GLU A 140 0.44 6.99 -18.57
N ASP A 141 -0.43 7.52 -17.70
CA ASP A 141 -0.18 8.55 -16.67
C ASP A 141 -0.09 7.93 -15.26
N ASN A 142 0.88 7.08 -15.01
CA ASN A 142 1.18 6.64 -13.65
C ASN A 142 1.70 7.84 -12.84
N ASP A 143 0.89 8.37 -11.93
CA ASP A 143 1.22 9.57 -11.15
C ASP A 143 2.43 9.38 -10.21
N ILE A 144 2.86 8.12 -10.00
CA ILE A 144 4.03 7.80 -9.18
C ILE A 144 5.22 7.44 -10.06
N ASP A 145 6.11 8.41 -10.27
CA ASP A 145 7.38 8.19 -10.94
C ASP A 145 8.48 7.87 -9.92
N PRO A 146 8.97 6.62 -9.85
CA PRO A 146 10.02 6.24 -8.91
C PRO A 146 11.34 6.96 -9.16
N SER A 147 11.58 7.50 -10.35
CA SER A 147 12.81 8.22 -10.68
C SER A 147 12.93 9.57 -9.99
N VAL A 148 11.81 10.15 -9.55
CA VAL A 148 11.75 11.43 -8.83
C VAL A 148 11.27 11.28 -7.39
N PHE A 149 10.93 10.07 -6.98
CA PHE A 149 10.43 9.78 -5.64
C PHE A 149 11.58 9.71 -4.62
N ALA A 150 11.29 10.12 -3.38
CA ALA A 150 12.21 9.98 -2.26
C ALA A 150 11.65 8.99 -1.24
N GLY A 151 12.50 8.05 -0.79
CA GLY A 151 12.10 7.01 0.17
C GLY A 151 11.47 5.80 -0.51
N THR A 152 10.66 5.09 0.24
CA THR A 152 10.01 3.84 -0.17
C THR A 152 8.53 3.88 0.21
N LEU A 153 7.66 3.56 -0.74
CA LEU A 153 6.24 3.38 -0.49
C LEU A 153 5.89 1.89 -0.63
N ARG A 154 5.37 1.29 0.42
CA ARG A 154 4.82 -0.07 0.43
C ARG A 154 3.30 0.04 0.43
N ILE A 155 2.64 -0.55 -0.54
CA ILE A 155 1.19 -0.46 -0.71
C ILE A 155 0.60 -1.85 -0.64
N VAL A 156 -0.31 -2.05 0.31
CA VAL A 156 -0.98 -3.31 0.59
C VAL A 156 -2.49 -3.11 0.48
N PRO A 157 -3.08 -3.31 -0.70
CA PRO A 157 -4.51 -3.01 -0.90
C PRO A 157 -5.43 -3.84 -0.02
N ILE A 158 -5.09 -5.11 0.23
CA ILE A 158 -5.94 -6.03 0.99
C ILE A 158 -5.07 -6.79 2.00
N VAL A 159 -5.15 -6.39 3.27
CA VAL A 159 -4.43 -7.06 4.36
C VAL A 159 -5.16 -8.30 4.85
N ASN A 160 -6.48 -8.20 5.05
CA ASN A 160 -7.32 -9.29 5.52
C ASN A 160 -8.01 -9.98 4.33
N LEU A 161 -7.25 -10.76 3.57
CA LEU A 161 -7.75 -11.45 2.38
C LEU A 161 -8.92 -12.41 2.69
N PRO A 162 -8.89 -13.25 3.75
CA PRO A 162 -10.03 -14.11 4.07
C PRO A 162 -11.28 -13.32 4.45
N GLY A 163 -11.16 -12.22 5.19
CA GLY A 163 -12.26 -11.32 5.48
C GLY A 163 -12.81 -10.64 4.23
N TYR A 164 -11.92 -10.18 3.34
CA TYR A 164 -12.30 -9.56 2.07
C TYR A 164 -13.12 -10.51 1.18
N ARG A 165 -12.66 -11.75 1.01
CA ARG A 165 -13.38 -12.77 0.20
C ARG A 165 -14.78 -13.06 0.74
N ARG A 166 -14.96 -13.00 2.05
CA ARG A 166 -16.25 -13.23 2.71
C ARG A 166 -17.05 -11.96 2.99
N GLN A 167 -16.54 -10.80 2.55
CA GLN A 167 -17.11 -9.49 2.87
C GLN A 167 -17.38 -9.31 4.36
N SER A 168 -16.50 -9.86 5.17
CA SER A 168 -16.58 -9.85 6.64
C SER A 168 -15.58 -8.85 7.21
N ARG A 169 -15.98 -8.16 8.27
CA ARG A 169 -15.08 -7.34 9.07
C ARG A 169 -13.94 -8.17 9.69
N TYR A 170 -14.26 -9.39 10.06
CA TYR A 170 -13.41 -10.25 10.87
C TYR A 170 -12.54 -11.18 10.03
N ILE A 171 -11.50 -11.71 10.65
CA ILE A 171 -10.66 -12.78 10.10
C ILE A 171 -11.35 -14.15 10.33
N THR A 172 -10.67 -15.25 10.01
CA THR A 172 -11.22 -16.61 9.99
C THR A 172 -11.80 -17.07 11.32
N ASP A 173 -11.20 -16.69 12.45
CA ASP A 173 -11.64 -17.05 13.80
C ASP A 173 -12.71 -16.09 14.40
N GLY A 174 -13.26 -15.18 13.56
CA GLY A 174 -14.34 -14.27 13.98
C GLY A 174 -13.87 -13.07 14.81
N ARG A 175 -12.58 -12.83 14.96
CA ARG A 175 -12.03 -11.70 15.73
C ARG A 175 -11.66 -10.51 14.86
N ASP A 176 -11.64 -9.33 15.49
CA ASP A 176 -11.24 -8.07 14.85
C ASP A 176 -9.71 -7.98 14.81
N LEU A 177 -9.14 -8.10 13.61
CA LEU A 177 -7.71 -8.01 13.38
C LEU A 177 -7.11 -6.67 13.89
N ASN A 178 -7.86 -5.57 13.73
CA ASN A 178 -7.43 -4.24 14.16
C ASN A 178 -7.40 -4.03 15.69
N ARG A 179 -7.77 -5.03 16.47
CA ARG A 179 -7.67 -5.06 17.94
C ARG A 179 -6.54 -5.95 18.44
N ASN A 180 -5.78 -6.56 17.51
CA ASN A 180 -4.80 -7.59 17.86
C ASN A 180 -3.36 -7.20 17.56
N PHE A 181 -3.08 -6.03 16.95
CA PHE A 181 -1.72 -5.57 16.69
C PHE A 181 -0.99 -5.20 18.00
N PRO A 182 0.32 -5.48 18.12
CA PRO A 182 1.23 -6.11 17.14
C PRO A 182 1.07 -7.64 17.04
N GLY A 183 0.24 -8.26 17.88
CA GLY A 183 0.02 -9.70 17.92
C GLY A 183 1.12 -10.46 18.65
N ARG A 184 0.92 -11.79 18.75
CA ARG A 184 1.82 -12.72 19.42
C ARG A 184 1.86 -14.05 18.67
N THR A 185 2.98 -14.78 18.75
CA THR A 185 3.16 -16.07 18.08
C THR A 185 2.51 -17.24 18.82
N ASP A 186 2.30 -17.08 20.12
CA ASP A 186 1.79 -18.10 21.06
C ASP A 186 0.31 -17.85 21.46
N SER A 187 -0.49 -17.34 20.55
CA SER A 187 -1.87 -16.92 20.82
C SER A 187 -2.84 -17.45 19.76
N ASN A 188 -4.09 -16.98 19.78
CA ASN A 188 -5.11 -17.36 18.79
C ASN A 188 -4.71 -16.95 17.36
N THR A 189 -5.42 -17.48 16.38
CA THR A 189 -5.18 -17.25 14.95
C THR A 189 -5.07 -15.76 14.59
N THR A 190 -6.02 -14.94 15.04
CA THR A 190 -6.00 -13.49 14.77
C THR A 190 -4.72 -12.83 15.28
N SER A 191 -4.30 -13.16 16.49
CA SER A 191 -3.10 -12.59 17.11
C SER A 191 -1.82 -13.03 16.40
N ARG A 192 -1.74 -14.29 15.97
CA ARG A 192 -0.59 -14.80 15.18
C ARG A 192 -0.54 -14.14 13.81
N VAL A 193 -1.67 -14.00 13.14
CA VAL A 193 -1.78 -13.29 11.87
C VAL A 193 -1.38 -11.81 12.02
N ALA A 194 -1.87 -11.14 13.05
CA ALA A 194 -1.47 -9.77 13.37
C ALA A 194 0.05 -9.65 13.56
N ASN A 195 0.68 -10.63 14.21
CA ASN A 195 2.12 -10.65 14.42
C ASN A 195 2.91 -10.84 13.11
N GLN A 196 2.45 -11.71 12.22
CA GLN A 196 3.07 -11.89 10.90
C GLN A 196 2.97 -10.60 10.06
N ILE A 197 1.79 -9.96 10.04
CA ILE A 197 1.57 -8.68 9.36
C ILE A 197 2.48 -7.62 9.95
N TRP A 198 2.53 -7.50 11.27
CA TRP A 198 3.39 -6.53 11.96
C TRP A 198 4.84 -6.69 11.54
N LYS A 199 5.39 -7.88 11.69
CA LYS A 199 6.82 -8.16 11.41
C LYS A 199 7.19 -8.01 9.93
N THR A 200 6.26 -8.28 9.01
CA THR A 200 6.61 -8.29 7.59
C THR A 200 6.22 -7.00 6.88
N LEU A 201 5.03 -6.47 7.17
CA LEU A 201 4.48 -5.32 6.44
C LEU A 201 4.74 -4.00 7.16
N ILE A 202 4.72 -3.98 8.48
CA ILE A 202 4.69 -2.76 9.30
C ILE A 202 6.06 -2.43 9.87
N GLU A 203 6.73 -3.41 10.43
CA GLU A 203 8.06 -3.22 11.04
C GLU A 203 9.06 -2.64 10.04
N GLY A 204 9.85 -1.68 10.49
CA GLY A 204 10.78 -0.95 9.63
C GLY A 204 10.12 0.10 8.72
N SER A 205 8.86 0.47 9.00
CA SER A 205 8.22 1.65 8.42
C SER A 205 8.41 2.86 9.33
N ASP A 206 8.73 4.02 8.75
CA ASP A 206 8.78 5.29 9.47
C ASP A 206 7.36 5.85 9.68
N HIS A 207 6.46 5.59 8.73
CA HIS A 207 5.06 6.00 8.80
C HIS A 207 4.13 4.90 8.31
N ILE A 208 2.94 4.83 8.90
CA ILE A 208 1.89 3.89 8.53
C ILE A 208 0.61 4.68 8.30
N VAL A 209 -0.06 4.37 7.19
CA VAL A 209 -1.40 4.86 6.86
C VAL A 209 -2.32 3.66 6.72
N ASP A 210 -3.37 3.61 7.51
CA ASP A 210 -4.38 2.55 7.45
C ASP A 210 -5.71 3.13 6.99
N LEU A 211 -6.20 2.64 5.85
CA LEU A 211 -7.40 3.15 5.20
C LEU A 211 -8.63 2.38 5.66
N HIS A 212 -9.54 3.10 6.29
CA HIS A 212 -10.81 2.58 6.78
C HIS A 212 -12.00 3.28 6.17
N THR A 213 -13.16 2.63 6.22
CA THR A 213 -14.46 3.24 5.94
C THR A 213 -15.44 2.98 7.08
N ALA A 214 -16.65 3.51 6.97
CA ALA A 214 -17.73 3.08 7.82
C ALA A 214 -18.08 1.61 7.56
N ALA A 215 -18.50 0.90 8.60
CA ALA A 215 -19.10 -0.42 8.42
C ALA A 215 -20.34 -0.34 7.52
N PRO A 216 -20.71 -1.42 6.81
CA PRO A 216 -21.92 -1.46 5.98
C PRO A 216 -23.16 -0.94 6.72
N GLY A 217 -23.96 -0.11 6.05
CA GLY A 217 -25.15 0.51 6.63
C GLY A 217 -24.87 1.70 7.57
N ARG A 218 -23.64 2.18 7.68
CA ARG A 218 -23.27 3.36 8.47
C ARG A 218 -22.65 4.44 7.60
N THR A 219 -22.87 5.69 7.96
CA THR A 219 -22.22 6.85 7.35
C THR A 219 -21.30 7.50 8.38
N ASN A 220 -20.07 7.76 7.99
CA ASN A 220 -19.10 8.51 8.78
C ASN A 220 -18.71 9.79 8.05
N MET A 221 -18.46 10.85 8.81
CA MET A 221 -17.75 12.01 8.29
C MET A 221 -16.30 11.63 8.00
N PRO A 222 -15.67 12.19 6.95
CA PRO A 222 -14.24 12.02 6.74
C PRO A 222 -13.45 12.42 7.98
N GLN A 223 -12.58 11.56 8.46
CA GLN A 223 -11.79 11.78 9.68
C GLN A 223 -10.42 11.17 9.55
N ILE A 224 -9.45 11.77 10.23
CA ILE A 224 -8.09 11.23 10.42
C ILE A 224 -7.92 10.96 11.91
N ARG A 225 -7.39 9.81 12.24
CA ARG A 225 -6.95 9.44 13.59
C ARG A 225 -5.44 9.28 13.55
N ALA A 226 -4.73 10.10 14.27
CA ALA A 226 -3.27 10.11 14.30
C ALA A 226 -2.77 10.42 15.71
N ASN A 227 -1.53 10.00 15.99
CA ASN A 227 -0.80 10.53 17.13
C ASN A 227 -0.27 11.92 16.74
N LEU A 228 -0.75 12.96 17.38
CA LEU A 228 -0.36 14.36 17.12
C LEU A 228 0.71 14.86 18.10
N ALA A 229 1.31 13.96 18.90
CA ALA A 229 2.32 14.31 19.91
C ALA A 229 3.76 14.35 19.34
N HIS A 230 3.92 14.29 18.01
CA HIS A 230 5.20 14.33 17.32
C HIS A 230 5.21 15.38 16.24
#